data_0b9d01d35e33c2fabba56958a299b632
#
_entry.id   0b9d01d35e33c2fabba56958a299b632
#
_cell.length_a   1.000
_cell.length_b   1.000
_cell.length_c   1.000
_cell.angle_alpha   90.00
_cell.angle_beta   90.00
_cell.angle_gamma   90.00
#
_symmetry.space_group_name_H-M   'P 1'
#
loop_
_entity.id
_entity.type
_entity.pdbx_description
1 polymer ?
#
loop_
_entity_poly.entity_id
_entity_poly.type
_entity_poly.pdbx_seq_one_letter_code
_entity_poly.pdbx_strand_id
1 'polypeptide(L)'
;MRSVEEILTLIGGAETAAQRCGIGTEAVRKWRQSRAIPPKHWPAILAATGLTLSDLPQGTATPFAPTPIAETSMAPETQNLAEQPPAGATAALVLADGSVFWGMGFGARTVNVGEICFNTAMTGYQETLTDLSYAGQIITFTFPHIGNVGANAEDVESITPAARGLVVKLDLTEPANYRATRHLDDWLKSHGIPGIAGIDTRALTLRIRDHGAPNGVLAYPADGRFDLAALRAQAAGWPGLEGMDLAKDVSCRQSYRWGEGMWSWGQGYEKNPAKQHKVVAVDYGAKQNILRCLADAGCDVTVVPATATAEDILSHNPDGVFLSNGPGDPAATGVYAVPAIQGVLASGKPVFGICLGHQLLALALGAKTYKLDRGHRGANQPVQDLVTGRVEITSQNHGFAVDDASLPAGVTVTHRSLFDGSNEGIASSDKPAFSVQYHPEASPGPSDSHHLFHRFVGMIEAQKG
;
A
#
# COMPACT_ATOMS: atom_id res chain seq x y z
N MET A 1 -36.32 -12.28 -16.24
CA MET A 1 -35.42 -11.24 -16.80
C MET A 1 -35.92 -10.90 -18.19
N ARG A 2 -36.26 -9.65 -18.44
CA ARG A 2 -36.78 -9.17 -19.73
C ARG A 2 -35.64 -8.66 -20.61
N SER A 3 -35.80 -8.75 -21.94
CA SER A 3 -34.85 -8.15 -22.87
C SER A 3 -34.90 -6.63 -22.85
N VAL A 4 -33.85 -5.95 -23.32
CA VAL A 4 -33.85 -4.49 -23.49
C VAL A 4 -35.00 -4.04 -24.38
N GLU A 5 -35.36 -4.80 -25.43
CA GLU A 5 -36.44 -4.48 -26.38
C GLU A 5 -37.82 -4.54 -25.73
N GLU A 6 -38.07 -5.56 -24.90
CA GLU A 6 -39.34 -5.66 -24.15
C GLU A 6 -39.51 -4.51 -23.16
N ILE A 7 -38.41 -4.09 -22.49
CA ILE A 7 -38.44 -2.96 -21.56
C ILE A 7 -38.68 -1.63 -22.31
N LEU A 8 -38.00 -1.45 -23.44
CA LEU A 8 -38.25 -0.26 -24.28
C LEU A 8 -39.65 -0.21 -24.78
N THR A 9 -40.26 -1.33 -25.14
CA THR A 9 -41.66 -1.42 -25.53
C THR A 9 -42.60 -1.03 -24.40
N LEU A 10 -42.33 -1.52 -23.17
CA LEU A 10 -43.12 -1.19 -21.98
C LEU A 10 -43.04 0.30 -21.61
N ILE A 11 -41.92 0.95 -21.87
CA ILE A 11 -41.71 2.38 -21.54
C ILE A 11 -42.27 3.31 -22.59
N GLY A 12 -42.72 2.80 -23.74
CA GLY A 12 -43.27 3.59 -24.85
C GLY A 12 -42.23 3.97 -25.91
N GLY A 13 -41.18 3.18 -26.07
CA GLY A 13 -40.15 3.32 -27.10
C GLY A 13 -38.84 4.01 -26.64
N ALA A 14 -37.90 4.05 -27.57
CA ALA A 14 -36.57 4.57 -27.30
C ALA A 14 -36.52 6.07 -26.97
N GLU A 15 -37.36 6.85 -27.60
CA GLU A 15 -37.45 8.31 -27.37
C GLU A 15 -37.99 8.61 -25.98
N THR A 16 -39.05 7.92 -25.56
CA THR A 16 -39.61 8.06 -24.21
C THR A 16 -38.61 7.58 -23.13
N ALA A 17 -37.88 6.50 -23.38
CA ALA A 17 -36.82 6.03 -22.50
C ALA A 17 -35.69 7.06 -22.38
N ALA A 18 -35.27 7.66 -23.49
CA ALA A 18 -34.24 8.70 -23.50
C ALA A 18 -34.68 9.93 -22.68
N GLN A 19 -35.88 10.39 -22.86
CA GLN A 19 -36.44 11.53 -22.12
C GLN A 19 -36.54 11.25 -20.61
N ARG A 20 -37.02 10.07 -20.22
CA ARG A 20 -37.17 9.69 -18.79
C ARG A 20 -35.85 9.49 -18.10
N CYS A 21 -34.81 9.05 -18.81
CA CYS A 21 -33.46 8.85 -18.28
C CYS A 21 -32.57 10.09 -18.42
N GLY A 22 -33.03 11.18 -19.01
CA GLY A 22 -32.26 12.41 -19.24
C GLY A 22 -31.04 12.20 -20.16
N ILE A 23 -31.19 11.36 -21.21
CA ILE A 23 -30.10 11.00 -22.13
C ILE A 23 -30.55 11.15 -23.60
N GLY A 24 -29.57 11.12 -24.50
CA GLY A 24 -29.87 11.12 -25.95
C GLY A 24 -30.35 9.75 -26.44
N THR A 25 -31.15 9.73 -27.53
CA THR A 25 -31.64 8.49 -28.16
C THR A 25 -30.50 7.57 -28.62
N GLU A 26 -29.34 8.13 -28.96
CA GLU A 26 -28.17 7.36 -29.34
C GLU A 26 -27.61 6.50 -28.16
N ALA A 27 -27.73 6.98 -26.94
CA ALA A 27 -27.38 6.21 -25.76
C ALA A 27 -28.33 5.01 -25.57
N VAL A 28 -29.63 5.19 -25.88
CA VAL A 28 -30.62 4.10 -25.84
C VAL A 28 -30.37 3.07 -26.95
N ARG A 29 -29.89 3.48 -28.11
CA ARG A 29 -29.46 2.56 -29.18
C ARG A 29 -28.31 1.67 -28.72
N LYS A 30 -27.36 2.22 -27.97
CA LYS A 30 -26.28 1.44 -27.39
C LYS A 30 -26.76 0.37 -26.39
N TRP A 31 -27.85 0.60 -25.66
CA TRP A 31 -28.48 -0.40 -24.81
C TRP A 31 -28.94 -1.64 -25.60
N ARG A 32 -29.52 -1.41 -26.82
CA ARG A 32 -29.90 -2.50 -27.73
C ARG A 32 -28.68 -3.30 -28.20
N GLN A 33 -27.60 -2.61 -28.56
CA GLN A 33 -26.37 -3.25 -29.04
C GLN A 33 -25.68 -4.05 -27.92
N SER A 34 -25.61 -3.48 -26.72
CA SER A 34 -24.99 -4.13 -25.55
C SER A 34 -25.91 -5.14 -24.86
N ARG A 35 -27.18 -5.22 -25.24
CA ARG A 35 -28.23 -6.01 -24.59
C ARG A 35 -28.35 -5.76 -23.08
N ALA A 36 -27.98 -4.57 -22.63
CA ALA A 36 -27.93 -4.17 -21.24
C ALA A 36 -28.37 -2.71 -21.03
N ILE A 37 -29.01 -2.43 -19.90
CA ILE A 37 -29.33 -1.07 -19.45
C ILE A 37 -28.38 -0.73 -18.30
N PRO A 38 -27.55 0.34 -18.41
CA PRO A 38 -26.63 0.70 -17.34
C PRO A 38 -27.35 0.95 -16.01
N PRO A 39 -26.81 0.47 -14.86
CA PRO A 39 -27.47 0.55 -13.55
C PRO A 39 -27.93 1.94 -13.12
N LYS A 40 -27.20 2.98 -13.51
CA LYS A 40 -27.56 4.39 -13.21
C LYS A 40 -28.93 4.82 -13.76
N HIS A 41 -29.48 4.11 -14.75
CA HIS A 41 -30.79 4.38 -15.34
C HIS A 41 -31.92 3.48 -14.80
N TRP A 42 -31.58 2.46 -13.99
CA TRP A 42 -32.57 1.53 -13.44
C TRP A 42 -33.66 2.21 -12.62
N PRO A 43 -33.38 3.19 -11.72
CA PRO A 43 -34.46 3.85 -10.98
C PRO A 43 -35.53 4.50 -11.88
N ALA A 44 -35.11 5.16 -12.94
CA ALA A 44 -36.04 5.77 -13.88
C ALA A 44 -36.88 4.75 -14.68
N ILE A 45 -36.25 3.62 -15.04
CA ILE A 45 -36.90 2.50 -15.74
C ILE A 45 -37.94 1.81 -14.84
N LEU A 46 -37.57 1.50 -13.61
CA LEU A 46 -38.44 0.83 -12.62
C LEU A 46 -39.66 1.72 -12.30
N ALA A 47 -39.42 3.01 -12.07
CA ALA A 47 -40.51 3.98 -11.83
C ALA A 47 -41.49 4.12 -13.02
N ALA A 48 -40.99 3.96 -14.25
CA ALA A 48 -41.77 4.10 -15.47
C ALA A 48 -42.53 2.82 -15.86
N THR A 49 -42.07 1.64 -15.45
CA THR A 49 -42.57 0.35 -15.91
C THR A 49 -43.26 -0.48 -14.84
N GLY A 50 -43.04 -0.14 -13.55
CA GLY A 50 -43.51 -0.97 -12.43
C GLY A 50 -42.78 -2.32 -12.31
N LEU A 51 -41.67 -2.53 -13.03
CA LEU A 51 -40.86 -3.71 -12.97
C LEU A 51 -40.01 -3.74 -11.66
N THR A 52 -39.50 -4.91 -11.34
CA THR A 52 -38.56 -5.12 -10.23
C THR A 52 -37.12 -5.22 -10.75
N LEU A 53 -36.13 -5.14 -9.86
CA LEU A 53 -34.72 -5.29 -10.22
C LEU A 53 -34.39 -6.63 -10.90
N SER A 54 -35.13 -7.69 -10.56
CA SER A 54 -35.00 -9.01 -11.18
C SER A 54 -35.50 -9.09 -12.62
N ASP A 55 -36.32 -8.15 -13.04
CA ASP A 55 -36.87 -8.07 -14.40
C ASP A 55 -35.92 -7.34 -15.36
N LEU A 56 -35.01 -6.52 -14.83
CA LEU A 56 -34.10 -5.77 -15.68
C LEU A 56 -33.05 -6.69 -16.31
N PRO A 57 -32.65 -6.44 -17.57
CA PRO A 57 -31.52 -7.10 -18.17
C PRO A 57 -30.30 -6.65 -17.40
N GLN A 58 -29.91 -7.42 -16.42
CA GLN A 58 -28.55 -7.37 -15.90
C GLN A 58 -27.71 -7.65 -17.12
N GLY A 59 -26.97 -6.63 -17.58
CA GLY A 59 -26.02 -6.86 -18.63
C GLY A 59 -25.33 -8.16 -18.28
N THR A 60 -25.27 -9.08 -19.20
CA THR A 60 -24.40 -10.23 -19.06
C THR A 60 -22.96 -9.69 -18.90
N ALA A 61 -22.62 -9.18 -17.69
CA ALA A 61 -21.58 -9.89 -17.00
C ALA A 61 -22.11 -11.32 -16.97
N THR A 62 -21.91 -12.06 -18.03
CA THR A 62 -21.64 -13.47 -17.92
C THR A 62 -20.72 -13.52 -16.70
N PRO A 63 -21.12 -14.13 -15.55
CA PRO A 63 -20.07 -14.77 -14.81
C PRO A 63 -19.38 -15.47 -15.95
N PHE A 64 -18.12 -15.18 -16.22
CA PHE A 64 -17.29 -16.04 -17.00
C PHE A 64 -17.53 -17.42 -16.36
N ALA A 65 -18.64 -18.05 -16.76
CA ALA A 65 -18.70 -19.46 -16.84
C ALA A 65 -17.56 -19.72 -17.81
N PRO A 66 -16.43 -20.29 -17.34
CA PRO A 66 -15.44 -20.69 -18.28
C PRO A 66 -16.26 -21.49 -19.30
N THR A 67 -16.38 -20.99 -20.53
CA THR A 67 -16.63 -21.84 -21.67
C THR A 67 -15.70 -22.98 -21.39
N PRO A 68 -16.14 -24.24 -21.33
CA PRO A 68 -15.18 -25.31 -21.24
C PRO A 68 -14.30 -25.09 -22.47
N ILE A 69 -13.23 -24.37 -22.29
CA ILE A 69 -12.06 -24.47 -23.14
C ILE A 69 -11.81 -25.93 -22.99
N ALA A 70 -12.06 -26.69 -24.09
CA ALA A 70 -11.63 -28.06 -24.15
C ALA A 70 -10.33 -28.08 -23.37
N GLU A 71 -10.26 -28.87 -22.31
CA GLU A 71 -9.04 -29.17 -21.62
C GLU A 71 -8.09 -29.79 -22.66
N THR A 72 -7.61 -28.94 -23.54
CA THR A 72 -6.25 -29.07 -23.97
C THR A 72 -5.53 -28.77 -22.67
N SER A 73 -5.10 -29.82 -22.02
CA SER A 73 -4.08 -29.79 -20.99
C SER A 73 -2.94 -28.91 -21.54
N MET A 74 -3.10 -27.62 -21.37
CA MET A 74 -1.98 -26.70 -21.33
C MET A 74 -1.37 -27.01 -19.96
N ALA A 75 -0.50 -28.00 -19.93
CA ALA A 75 0.64 -27.96 -19.06
C ALA A 75 1.06 -26.48 -19.02
N PRO A 76 1.32 -25.88 -17.83
CA PRO A 76 1.74 -24.50 -17.78
C PRO A 76 2.77 -24.38 -18.90
N GLU A 77 2.46 -23.57 -19.92
CA GLU A 77 3.48 -23.18 -20.85
C GLU A 77 4.55 -22.60 -19.95
N THR A 78 5.51 -23.41 -19.59
CA THR A 78 6.86 -22.96 -19.36
C THR A 78 7.15 -22.16 -20.61
N GLN A 79 6.87 -20.84 -20.55
CA GLN A 79 7.40 -19.90 -21.52
C GLN A 79 8.86 -20.29 -21.56
N ASN A 80 9.27 -20.88 -22.70
CA ASN A 80 10.62 -21.32 -22.94
C ASN A 80 11.45 -20.04 -22.80
N LEU A 81 11.98 -19.88 -21.58
CA LEU A 81 12.69 -18.71 -21.14
C LEU A 81 13.89 -18.64 -22.06
N ALA A 82 13.86 -17.68 -22.98
CA ALA A 82 14.97 -17.49 -23.87
C ALA A 82 16.22 -17.35 -22.99
N GLU A 83 17.10 -18.33 -23.01
CA GLU A 83 18.35 -18.32 -22.24
C GLU A 83 19.25 -17.15 -22.68
N GLN A 84 18.87 -16.50 -23.76
CA GLN A 84 19.53 -15.29 -24.28
C GLN A 84 18.55 -14.12 -24.30
N PRO A 85 19.02 -12.89 -24.00
CA PRO A 85 18.20 -11.71 -24.06
C PRO A 85 17.65 -11.50 -25.46
N PRO A 86 16.34 -11.25 -25.63
CA PRO A 86 15.77 -10.84 -26.89
C PRO A 86 16.41 -9.51 -27.36
N ALA A 87 16.40 -9.29 -28.67
CA ALA A 87 16.96 -8.06 -29.24
C ALA A 87 16.36 -6.80 -28.60
N GLY A 88 17.21 -5.91 -28.10
CA GLY A 88 16.82 -4.68 -27.42
C GLY A 88 16.62 -4.79 -25.91
N ALA A 89 16.57 -5.98 -25.32
CA ALA A 89 16.50 -6.12 -23.87
C ALA A 89 17.84 -5.75 -23.22
N THR A 90 17.78 -4.91 -22.20
CA THR A 90 18.96 -4.44 -21.44
C THR A 90 18.86 -4.76 -19.96
N ALA A 91 17.72 -5.28 -19.49
CA ALA A 91 17.48 -5.70 -18.11
C ALA A 91 16.68 -7.00 -18.05
N ALA A 92 16.79 -7.69 -16.93
CA ALA A 92 16.04 -8.90 -16.64
C ALA A 92 15.49 -8.88 -15.20
N LEU A 93 14.25 -9.34 -15.03
CA LEU A 93 13.69 -9.71 -13.72
C LEU A 93 13.66 -11.25 -13.68
N VAL A 94 14.42 -11.83 -12.77
CA VAL A 94 14.56 -13.28 -12.59
C VAL A 94 13.90 -13.68 -11.27
N LEU A 95 12.90 -14.55 -11.30
CA LEU A 95 12.20 -15.01 -10.10
C LEU A 95 12.83 -16.29 -9.54
N ALA A 96 12.56 -16.58 -8.26
CA ALA A 96 13.08 -17.75 -7.56
C ALA A 96 12.65 -19.10 -8.19
N ASP A 97 11.52 -19.14 -8.89
CA ASP A 97 11.06 -20.31 -9.65
C ASP A 97 11.76 -20.49 -10.99
N GLY A 98 12.72 -19.64 -11.32
CA GLY A 98 13.49 -19.65 -12.55
C GLY A 98 12.88 -18.88 -13.71
N SER A 99 11.68 -18.28 -13.55
CA SER A 99 11.04 -17.42 -14.56
C SER A 99 11.89 -16.18 -14.83
N VAL A 100 11.98 -15.76 -16.10
CA VAL A 100 12.72 -14.58 -16.52
C VAL A 100 11.81 -13.66 -17.33
N PHE A 101 11.76 -12.39 -16.94
CA PHE A 101 11.09 -11.33 -17.66
C PHE A 101 12.15 -10.39 -18.23
N TRP A 102 12.21 -10.28 -19.55
CA TRP A 102 13.13 -9.41 -20.23
C TRP A 102 12.50 -8.06 -20.54
N GLY A 103 13.27 -6.99 -20.39
CA GLY A 103 12.79 -5.63 -20.66
C GLY A 103 13.91 -4.63 -20.84
N MET A 104 13.57 -3.36 -20.84
CA MET A 104 14.52 -2.25 -20.96
C MET A 104 14.86 -1.72 -19.57
N GLY A 105 16.14 -1.67 -19.24
CA GLY A 105 16.64 -1.13 -18.00
C GLY A 105 16.66 0.38 -17.98
N PHE A 106 16.33 0.95 -16.84
CA PHE A 106 16.47 2.36 -16.50
C PHE A 106 16.94 2.53 -15.05
N GLY A 107 17.21 3.76 -14.62
CA GLY A 107 17.79 4.01 -13.31
C GLY A 107 19.24 3.54 -13.20
N ALA A 108 19.63 3.03 -12.03
CA ALA A 108 21.00 2.62 -11.78
C ALA A 108 21.35 1.27 -12.43
N ARG A 109 22.53 1.20 -13.05
CA ARG A 109 23.07 -0.06 -13.60
C ARG A 109 23.63 -0.92 -12.48
N THR A 110 22.79 -1.77 -11.92
CA THR A 110 23.13 -2.65 -10.80
C THR A 110 22.25 -3.90 -10.80
N VAL A 111 22.53 -4.82 -9.85
CA VAL A 111 21.77 -6.05 -9.62
C VAL A 111 21.32 -6.07 -8.18
N ASN A 112 20.01 -6.12 -7.97
CA ASN A 112 19.41 -6.14 -6.65
C ASN A 112 18.47 -7.33 -6.47
N VAL A 113 18.49 -7.94 -5.28
CA VAL A 113 17.59 -9.02 -4.86
C VAL A 113 16.56 -8.50 -3.88
N GLY A 114 15.35 -9.05 -3.94
CA GLY A 114 14.28 -8.71 -3.00
C GLY A 114 12.98 -9.48 -3.26
N GLU A 115 12.02 -9.33 -2.39
CA GLU A 115 10.66 -9.82 -2.60
C GLU A 115 9.96 -8.96 -3.66
N ILE A 116 9.32 -9.60 -4.64
CA ILE A 116 8.58 -8.90 -5.68
C ILE A 116 7.16 -8.65 -5.18
N CYS A 117 6.83 -7.38 -4.97
CA CYS A 117 5.47 -6.97 -4.62
C CYS A 117 4.84 -6.13 -5.73
N PHE A 118 3.55 -5.84 -5.62
CA PHE A 118 2.87 -4.89 -6.51
C PHE A 118 2.23 -3.75 -5.71
N ASN A 119 2.08 -2.59 -6.33
CA ASN A 119 1.37 -1.44 -5.79
C ASN A 119 0.29 -1.00 -6.78
N THR A 120 -0.95 -0.81 -6.29
CA THR A 120 -2.12 -0.45 -7.10
C THR A 120 -2.43 1.05 -7.10
N ALA A 121 -1.64 1.88 -6.43
CA ALA A 121 -1.83 3.32 -6.43
C ALA A 121 -1.60 3.91 -7.84
N MET A 122 -2.44 4.87 -8.22
CA MET A 122 -2.34 5.56 -9.51
C MET A 122 -1.39 6.77 -9.47
N THR A 123 -1.02 7.21 -8.26
CA THR A 123 -0.19 8.40 -8.00
C THR A 123 0.80 8.09 -6.88
N GLY A 124 1.77 8.99 -6.65
CA GLY A 124 2.65 8.90 -5.50
C GLY A 124 3.74 7.84 -5.65
N TYR A 125 4.29 7.66 -6.84
CA TYR A 125 5.35 6.67 -7.04
C TYR A 125 6.65 7.06 -6.33
N GLN A 126 6.95 8.36 -6.17
CA GLN A 126 8.14 8.82 -5.46
C GLN A 126 7.99 8.61 -3.96
N GLU A 127 6.82 8.93 -3.39
CA GLU A 127 6.48 8.64 -2.00
C GLU A 127 6.55 7.13 -1.73
N THR A 128 6.02 6.31 -2.65
CA THR A 128 6.12 4.85 -2.55
C THR A 128 7.57 4.36 -2.56
N LEU A 129 8.42 4.88 -3.45
CA LEU A 129 9.83 4.51 -3.53
C LEU A 129 10.65 4.95 -2.32
N THR A 130 10.21 6.01 -1.64
CA THR A 130 10.85 6.56 -0.45
C THR A 130 10.22 6.08 0.86
N ASP A 131 9.11 5.33 0.82
CA ASP A 131 8.55 4.65 2.00
C ASP A 131 9.47 3.51 2.43
N LEU A 132 10.05 3.64 3.62
CA LEU A 132 11.00 2.67 4.17
C LEU A 132 10.38 1.28 4.41
N SER A 133 9.05 1.18 4.50
CA SER A 133 8.34 -0.11 4.59
C SER A 133 8.56 -1.01 3.37
N TYR A 134 9.06 -0.47 2.24
CA TYR A 134 9.47 -1.26 1.07
C TYR A 134 10.94 -1.75 1.12
N ALA A 135 11.64 -1.61 2.23
CA ALA A 135 13.00 -2.17 2.34
C ALA A 135 13.01 -3.68 2.05
N GLY A 136 13.96 -4.10 1.24
CA GLY A 136 14.04 -5.50 0.78
C GLY A 136 13.08 -5.88 -0.34
N GLN A 137 12.32 -4.93 -0.92
CA GLN A 137 11.31 -5.22 -1.95
C GLN A 137 11.60 -4.54 -3.30
N ILE A 138 11.21 -5.23 -4.38
CA ILE A 138 11.16 -4.72 -5.76
C ILE A 138 9.70 -4.48 -6.10
N ILE A 139 9.33 -3.24 -6.43
CA ILE A 139 7.94 -2.79 -6.52
C ILE A 139 7.46 -2.86 -7.96
N THR A 140 6.41 -3.65 -8.22
CA THR A 140 5.71 -3.66 -9.50
C THR A 140 4.57 -2.65 -9.47
N PHE A 141 4.69 -1.58 -10.26
CA PHE A 141 3.62 -0.60 -10.39
C PHE A 141 2.57 -1.09 -11.39
N THR A 142 1.31 -1.22 -10.94
CA THR A 142 0.21 -1.64 -11.81
C THR A 142 -0.29 -0.51 -12.71
N PHE A 143 -0.08 0.74 -12.31
CA PHE A 143 -0.36 1.91 -13.13
C PHE A 143 0.71 2.03 -14.25
N PRO A 144 0.29 2.13 -15.52
CA PRO A 144 1.24 2.00 -16.63
C PRO A 144 2.13 3.22 -16.86
N HIS A 145 1.70 4.41 -16.44
CA HIS A 145 2.39 5.68 -16.69
C HIS A 145 3.12 6.17 -15.42
N ILE A 146 4.39 5.84 -15.29
CA ILE A 146 5.26 6.26 -14.20
C ILE A 146 6.26 7.29 -14.71
N GLY A 147 6.52 8.36 -13.91
CA GLY A 147 7.45 9.43 -14.26
C GLY A 147 6.80 10.77 -14.64
N ASN A 148 5.49 10.80 -14.90
CA ASN A 148 4.76 11.99 -15.35
C ASN A 148 4.83 13.21 -14.40
N VAL A 149 5.03 13.00 -13.10
CA VAL A 149 5.26 14.06 -12.10
C VAL A 149 6.75 14.40 -11.99
N GLY A 150 7.64 13.61 -12.60
CA GLY A 150 9.07 13.71 -12.39
C GLY A 150 9.49 13.27 -11.00
N ALA A 151 10.53 13.89 -10.46
CA ALA A 151 10.92 13.79 -9.05
C ALA A 151 11.17 15.19 -8.49
N ASN A 152 10.95 15.38 -7.19
CA ASN A 152 11.15 16.64 -6.49
C ASN A 152 11.55 16.40 -5.02
N ALA A 153 11.83 17.46 -4.28
CA ALA A 153 12.29 17.39 -2.90
C ALA A 153 11.14 17.29 -1.87
N GLU A 154 9.89 17.50 -2.29
CA GLU A 154 8.74 17.52 -1.38
C GLU A 154 8.04 16.15 -1.30
N ASP A 155 7.99 15.40 -2.43
CA ASP A 155 7.28 14.11 -2.51
C ASP A 155 8.17 12.96 -2.00
N VAL A 156 8.72 13.13 -0.79
CA VAL A 156 9.61 12.14 -0.16
C VAL A 156 9.16 11.79 1.25
N GLU A 157 9.17 10.50 1.55
CA GLU A 157 8.83 9.96 2.87
C GLU A 157 10.07 9.59 3.70
N SER A 158 11.22 9.51 3.04
CA SER A 158 12.54 9.40 3.69
C SER A 158 13.62 9.99 2.80
N ILE A 159 14.74 10.42 3.42
CA ILE A 159 15.89 10.99 2.69
C ILE A 159 16.61 9.91 1.88
N THR A 160 16.67 8.68 2.41
CA THR A 160 17.35 7.55 1.79
C THR A 160 16.33 6.46 1.45
N PRO A 161 15.97 6.29 0.17
CA PRO A 161 15.06 5.22 -0.25
C PRO A 161 15.62 3.84 0.08
N ALA A 162 14.73 2.91 0.46
CA ALA A 162 15.10 1.54 0.79
C ALA A 162 14.57 0.49 -0.21
N ALA A 163 13.75 0.89 -1.17
CA ALA A 163 13.27 0.03 -2.25
C ALA A 163 14.43 -0.53 -3.07
N ARG A 164 14.36 -1.82 -3.42
CA ARG A 164 15.42 -2.53 -4.16
C ARG A 164 15.34 -2.35 -5.68
N GLY A 165 14.21 -1.88 -6.20
CA GLY A 165 14.00 -1.65 -7.61
C GLY A 165 12.53 -1.46 -7.95
N LEU A 166 12.26 -1.17 -9.22
CA LEU A 166 10.89 -1.03 -9.70
C LEU A 166 10.68 -1.69 -11.07
N VAL A 167 9.46 -2.19 -11.27
CA VAL A 167 9.01 -2.84 -12.50
C VAL A 167 7.84 -2.05 -13.04
N VAL A 168 7.91 -1.62 -14.29
CA VAL A 168 6.88 -0.81 -14.95
C VAL A 168 6.50 -1.38 -16.31
N LYS A 169 5.28 -1.08 -16.76
CA LYS A 169 4.76 -1.57 -18.03
C LYS A 169 5.32 -0.80 -19.23
N LEU A 170 5.29 0.52 -19.16
CA LEU A 170 5.75 1.42 -20.22
C LEU A 170 7.09 2.05 -19.82
N ASP A 171 7.80 2.60 -20.79
CA ASP A 171 8.94 3.45 -20.50
C ASP A 171 8.56 4.61 -19.58
N LEU A 172 9.54 5.14 -18.85
CA LEU A 172 9.29 6.28 -17.99
C LEU A 172 8.73 7.44 -18.80
N THR A 173 7.60 7.99 -18.33
CA THR A 173 6.96 9.13 -18.97
C THR A 173 7.78 10.40 -18.71
N GLU A 174 7.99 11.20 -19.75
CA GLU A 174 8.58 12.52 -19.60
C GLU A 174 7.75 13.38 -18.64
N PRO A 175 8.39 14.11 -17.73
CA PRO A 175 7.68 14.91 -16.75
C PRO A 175 6.89 16.04 -17.42
N ALA A 176 5.60 16.10 -17.10
CA ALA A 176 4.66 17.11 -17.60
C ALA A 176 3.93 17.86 -16.46
N ASN A 177 4.37 17.70 -15.22
CA ASN A 177 3.80 18.34 -14.05
C ASN A 177 4.69 19.47 -13.56
N TYR A 178 4.07 20.58 -13.10
CA TYR A 178 4.81 21.75 -12.57
C TYR A 178 5.68 21.44 -11.35
N ARG A 179 5.41 20.36 -10.64
CA ARG A 179 6.20 19.89 -9.48
C ARG A 179 7.52 19.24 -9.89
N ALA A 180 7.70 18.88 -11.16
CA ALA A 180 8.90 18.22 -11.64
C ALA A 180 10.11 19.15 -11.53
N THR A 181 11.10 18.77 -10.75
CA THR A 181 12.40 19.44 -10.67
C THR A 181 13.50 18.59 -11.29
N ARG A 182 13.23 17.30 -11.53
CA ARG A 182 14.18 16.33 -12.05
C ARG A 182 13.44 15.19 -12.76
N HIS A 183 14.07 14.59 -13.77
CA HIS A 183 13.57 13.36 -14.38
C HIS A 183 13.69 12.19 -13.40
N LEU A 184 12.69 11.28 -13.39
CA LEU A 184 12.68 10.14 -12.46
C LEU A 184 13.89 9.21 -12.67
N ASP A 185 14.31 8.97 -13.93
CA ASP A 185 15.48 8.15 -14.26
C ASP A 185 16.76 8.66 -13.59
N ASP A 186 17.00 9.99 -13.65
CA ASP A 186 18.18 10.60 -13.03
C ASP A 186 18.11 10.56 -11.49
N TRP A 187 16.90 10.67 -10.93
CA TRP A 187 16.69 10.53 -9.50
C TRP A 187 17.01 9.09 -9.05
N LEU A 188 16.51 8.08 -9.78
CA LEU A 188 16.79 6.67 -9.50
C LEU A 188 18.29 6.35 -9.60
N LYS A 189 18.98 6.85 -10.63
CA LYS A 189 20.44 6.70 -10.78
C LYS A 189 21.20 7.23 -9.57
N SER A 190 20.79 8.41 -9.06
CA SER A 190 21.48 9.02 -7.91
C SER A 190 21.25 8.26 -6.61
N HIS A 191 20.21 7.44 -6.51
CA HIS A 191 19.89 6.61 -5.34
C HIS A 191 20.29 5.14 -5.50
N GLY A 192 20.91 4.77 -6.63
CA GLY A 192 21.32 3.38 -6.87
C GLY A 192 20.18 2.40 -7.10
N ILE A 193 19.01 2.89 -7.53
CA ILE A 193 17.79 2.08 -7.70
C ILE A 193 17.68 1.68 -9.19
N PRO A 194 17.71 0.35 -9.51
CA PRO A 194 17.46 -0.13 -10.86
C PRO A 194 15.97 -0.22 -11.16
N GLY A 195 15.61 -0.08 -12.43
CA GLY A 195 14.27 -0.30 -12.92
C GLY A 195 14.25 -1.11 -14.22
N ILE A 196 13.08 -1.72 -14.50
CA ILE A 196 12.83 -2.45 -15.74
C ILE A 196 11.47 -2.04 -16.32
N ALA A 197 11.45 -1.67 -17.59
CA ALA A 197 10.27 -1.32 -18.38
C ALA A 197 9.98 -2.39 -19.46
N GLY A 198 8.76 -2.33 -20.02
CA GLY A 198 8.33 -3.27 -21.06
C GLY A 198 7.79 -4.60 -20.51
N ILE A 199 7.55 -4.69 -19.22
CA ILE A 199 7.03 -5.90 -18.54
C ILE A 199 5.51 -5.94 -18.59
N ASP A 200 4.92 -7.11 -18.83
CA ASP A 200 3.50 -7.32 -18.56
C ASP A 200 3.26 -7.35 -17.04
N THR A 201 3.12 -6.12 -16.48
CA THR A 201 2.88 -5.95 -15.05
C THR A 201 1.56 -6.55 -14.60
N ARG A 202 0.56 -6.70 -15.49
CA ARG A 202 -0.68 -7.39 -15.18
C ARG A 202 -0.46 -8.89 -14.99
N ALA A 203 0.26 -9.54 -15.91
CA ALA A 203 0.59 -10.96 -15.78
C ALA A 203 1.42 -11.23 -14.51
N LEU A 204 2.42 -10.38 -14.22
CA LEU A 204 3.22 -10.47 -13.00
C LEU A 204 2.37 -10.29 -11.74
N THR A 205 1.46 -9.31 -11.71
CA THR A 205 0.55 -9.08 -10.58
C THR A 205 -0.41 -10.25 -10.37
N LEU A 206 -0.96 -10.84 -11.44
CA LEU A 206 -1.80 -12.02 -11.36
C LEU A 206 -1.03 -13.21 -10.79
N ARG A 207 0.22 -13.41 -11.21
CA ARG A 207 1.10 -14.44 -10.66
C ARG A 207 1.33 -14.26 -9.16
N ILE A 208 1.64 -13.04 -8.71
CA ILE A 208 1.81 -12.74 -7.28
C ILE A 208 0.51 -13.00 -6.52
N ARG A 209 -0.64 -12.64 -7.10
CA ARG A 209 -1.95 -12.90 -6.49
C ARG A 209 -2.22 -14.40 -6.30
N ASP A 210 -1.88 -15.22 -7.29
CA ASP A 210 -2.26 -16.63 -7.34
C ASP A 210 -1.24 -17.54 -6.63
N HIS A 211 0.02 -17.12 -6.50
CA HIS A 211 1.12 -17.95 -5.96
C HIS A 211 1.89 -17.29 -4.80
N GLY A 212 1.47 -16.11 -4.33
CA GLY A 212 2.20 -15.35 -3.32
C GLY A 212 3.31 -14.48 -3.91
N ALA A 213 3.91 -13.64 -3.06
CA ALA A 213 4.98 -12.73 -3.43
C ALA A 213 6.31 -13.51 -3.58
N PRO A 214 6.86 -13.65 -4.80
CA PRO A 214 8.09 -14.40 -5.03
C PRO A 214 9.33 -13.58 -4.67
N ASN A 215 10.40 -14.26 -4.31
CA ASN A 215 11.73 -13.66 -4.33
C ASN A 215 12.20 -13.50 -5.79
N GLY A 216 12.99 -12.46 -6.07
CA GLY A 216 13.53 -12.25 -7.39
C GLY A 216 14.73 -11.32 -7.41
N VAL A 217 15.40 -11.31 -8.55
CA VAL A 217 16.55 -10.44 -8.85
C VAL A 217 16.20 -9.55 -10.02
N LEU A 218 16.33 -8.24 -9.84
CA LEU A 218 16.28 -7.27 -10.91
C LEU A 218 17.72 -6.97 -11.33
N ALA A 219 18.09 -7.36 -12.55
CA ALA A 219 19.43 -7.20 -13.10
C ALA A 219 19.42 -6.18 -14.23
N TYR A 220 20.17 -5.08 -14.06
CA TYR A 220 20.52 -4.12 -15.09
C TYR A 220 22.04 -3.95 -15.09
N PRO A 221 22.80 -4.95 -15.62
CA PRO A 221 24.25 -4.98 -15.51
C PRO A 221 24.91 -3.91 -16.41
N ALA A 222 26.00 -3.32 -15.91
CA ALA A 222 26.71 -2.26 -16.63
C ALA A 222 27.39 -2.75 -17.92
N ASP A 223 27.81 -4.02 -17.95
CA ASP A 223 28.47 -4.68 -19.07
C ASP A 223 27.49 -5.33 -20.08
N GLY A 224 26.17 -5.31 -19.76
CA GLY A 224 25.13 -5.90 -20.60
C GLY A 224 25.14 -7.43 -20.64
N ARG A 225 25.85 -8.10 -19.71
CA ARG A 225 25.95 -9.57 -19.66
C ARG A 225 25.04 -10.13 -18.57
N PHE A 226 24.37 -11.22 -18.88
CA PHE A 226 23.44 -11.89 -17.95
C PHE A 226 23.89 -13.33 -17.69
N ASP A 227 24.35 -13.60 -16.47
CA ASP A 227 24.52 -14.95 -15.99
C ASP A 227 23.22 -15.43 -15.33
N LEU A 228 22.32 -16.01 -16.14
CA LEU A 228 21.02 -16.46 -15.67
C LEU A 228 21.13 -17.55 -14.58
N ALA A 229 22.17 -18.39 -14.62
CA ALA A 229 22.37 -19.42 -13.61
C ALA A 229 22.67 -18.78 -12.25
N ALA A 230 23.58 -17.79 -12.22
CA ALA A 230 23.90 -17.04 -11.01
C ALA A 230 22.70 -16.22 -10.50
N LEU A 231 21.94 -15.56 -11.39
CA LEU A 231 20.78 -14.77 -11.03
C LEU A 231 19.65 -15.65 -10.44
N ARG A 232 19.39 -16.83 -11.02
CA ARG A 232 18.45 -17.82 -10.47
C ARG A 232 18.88 -18.33 -9.11
N ALA A 233 20.16 -18.65 -8.96
CA ALA A 233 20.70 -19.07 -7.66
C ALA A 233 20.57 -17.98 -6.60
N GLN A 234 20.81 -16.72 -6.97
CA GLN A 234 20.65 -15.57 -6.07
C GLN A 234 19.19 -15.35 -5.69
N ALA A 235 18.24 -15.44 -6.63
CA ALA A 235 16.80 -15.32 -6.36
C ALA A 235 16.30 -16.44 -5.42
N ALA A 236 16.69 -17.68 -5.69
CA ALA A 236 16.29 -18.84 -4.90
C ALA A 236 16.98 -18.88 -3.51
N GLY A 237 18.19 -18.37 -3.41
CA GLY A 237 18.97 -18.35 -2.15
C GLY A 237 18.63 -17.19 -1.23
N TRP A 238 17.84 -16.20 -1.66
CA TRP A 238 17.45 -15.11 -0.79
C TRP A 238 16.38 -15.57 0.23
N PRO A 239 16.58 -15.35 1.55
CA PRO A 239 15.71 -15.92 2.58
C PRO A 239 14.27 -15.38 2.61
N GLY A 240 14.00 -14.28 1.92
CA GLY A 240 12.71 -13.58 2.04
C GLY A 240 12.67 -12.62 3.23
N LEU A 241 11.53 -11.98 3.43
CA LEU A 241 11.35 -10.99 4.51
C LEU A 241 11.07 -11.64 5.86
N GLU A 242 10.61 -12.89 5.89
CA GLU A 242 10.32 -13.62 7.14
C GLU A 242 11.61 -13.83 7.94
N GLY A 243 11.58 -13.49 9.22
CA GLY A 243 12.73 -13.52 10.11
C GLY A 243 13.71 -12.34 9.94
N MET A 244 13.48 -11.41 9.00
CA MET A 244 14.34 -10.25 8.81
C MET A 244 13.95 -9.08 9.71
N ASP A 245 14.87 -8.62 10.55
CA ASP A 245 14.76 -7.34 11.25
C ASP A 245 15.36 -6.23 10.38
N LEU A 246 14.51 -5.60 9.57
CA LEU A 246 14.90 -4.48 8.72
C LEU A 246 14.66 -3.11 9.38
N ALA A 247 13.89 -3.06 10.45
CA ALA A 247 13.55 -1.81 11.12
C ALA A 247 14.79 -1.09 11.66
N LYS A 248 15.72 -1.80 12.28
CA LYS A 248 16.96 -1.23 12.79
C LYS A 248 17.89 -0.69 11.69
N ASP A 249 17.80 -1.24 10.47
CA ASP A 249 18.66 -0.84 9.35
C ASP A 249 18.22 0.51 8.74
N VAL A 250 16.92 0.84 8.86
CA VAL A 250 16.32 2.06 8.30
C VAL A 250 15.99 3.13 9.35
N SER A 251 16.03 2.77 10.63
CA SER A 251 15.78 3.67 11.76
C SER A 251 16.84 4.77 11.88
N CYS A 252 16.45 5.89 12.47
CA CYS A 252 17.39 6.95 12.84
C CYS A 252 18.45 6.41 13.83
N ARG A 253 19.66 6.96 13.74
CA ARG A 253 20.78 6.56 14.63
C ARG A 253 20.86 7.36 15.91
N GLN A 254 20.21 8.51 15.96
CA GLN A 254 20.20 9.44 17.09
C GLN A 254 18.82 10.07 17.21
N SER A 255 18.42 10.37 18.44
CA SER A 255 17.17 11.08 18.70
C SER A 255 17.24 12.51 18.16
N TYR A 256 16.13 12.95 17.58
CA TYR A 256 16.01 14.31 17.05
C TYR A 256 14.59 14.86 17.25
N ARG A 257 14.44 16.18 17.14
CA ARG A 257 13.13 16.84 17.17
C ARG A 257 12.61 17.08 15.76
N TRP A 258 11.33 16.77 15.56
CA TRP A 258 10.66 17.05 14.30
C TRP A 258 10.13 18.51 14.27
N GLY A 259 10.28 19.18 13.13
CA GLY A 259 9.95 20.61 12.99
C GLY A 259 9.07 20.96 11.79
N GLU A 260 8.47 19.98 11.11
CA GLU A 260 7.60 20.24 9.95
C GLU A 260 6.16 19.80 10.24
N GLY A 261 5.19 20.63 9.79
CA GLY A 261 3.77 20.31 9.72
C GLY A 261 3.33 19.95 8.31
N MET A 262 2.03 20.01 8.05
CA MET A 262 1.43 19.62 6.77
C MET A 262 1.83 20.57 5.63
N TRP A 263 1.80 20.02 4.43
CA TRP A 263 2.05 20.76 3.20
C TRP A 263 0.82 21.59 2.81
N SER A 264 1.06 22.81 2.38
CA SER A 264 0.02 23.67 1.82
C SER A 264 0.43 24.27 0.48
N TRP A 265 -0.55 24.45 -0.39
CA TRP A 265 -0.32 25.00 -1.72
C TRP A 265 0.37 26.37 -1.67
N GLY A 266 1.47 26.52 -2.42
CA GLY A 266 2.22 27.77 -2.55
C GLY A 266 3.09 28.12 -1.36
N GLN A 267 3.02 27.38 -0.24
CA GLN A 267 3.84 27.61 0.95
C GLN A 267 4.78 26.45 1.27
N GLY A 268 4.51 25.25 0.72
CA GLY A 268 5.23 24.03 1.04
C GLY A 268 4.86 23.49 2.43
N TYR A 269 5.81 22.81 3.09
CA TYR A 269 5.61 22.29 4.44
C TYR A 269 5.68 23.39 5.50
N GLU A 270 4.69 23.44 6.41
CA GLU A 270 4.69 24.34 7.55
C GLU A 270 5.95 24.12 8.39
N LYS A 271 6.56 25.21 8.87
CA LYS A 271 7.75 25.15 9.73
C LYS A 271 7.37 25.47 11.18
N ASN A 272 7.80 24.61 12.10
CA ASN A 272 7.59 24.74 13.54
C ASN A 272 6.12 25.00 13.92
N PRO A 273 5.18 24.08 13.60
CA PRO A 273 3.78 24.21 13.99
C PRO A 273 3.61 24.33 15.50
N ALA A 274 2.44 24.80 15.94
CA ALA A 274 2.13 24.98 17.37
C ALA A 274 2.23 23.64 18.13
N LYS A 275 2.84 23.66 19.31
CA LYS A 275 3.19 22.48 20.11
C LYS A 275 2.51 22.53 21.47
N GLN A 276 1.73 21.52 21.80
CA GLN A 276 0.96 21.42 23.04
C GLN A 276 1.26 20.16 23.84
N HIS A 277 1.56 19.05 23.14
CA HIS A 277 1.72 17.73 23.73
C HIS A 277 3.07 17.12 23.36
N LYS A 278 3.84 16.67 24.35
CA LYS A 278 5.11 15.99 24.11
C LYS A 278 4.86 14.55 23.66
N VAL A 279 5.27 14.21 22.45
CA VAL A 279 5.15 12.87 21.92
C VAL A 279 6.52 12.32 21.57
N VAL A 280 6.83 11.11 22.05
CA VAL A 280 8.00 10.37 21.60
C VAL A 280 7.55 9.39 20.52
N ALA A 281 8.11 9.54 19.32
CA ALA A 281 7.90 8.64 18.19
C ALA A 281 9.06 7.65 18.09
N VAL A 282 8.80 6.36 18.23
CA VAL A 282 9.80 5.31 18.04
C VAL A 282 9.89 5.02 16.54
N ASP A 283 11.08 5.21 15.97
CA ASP A 283 11.33 5.13 14.53
C ASP A 283 11.74 3.71 14.10
N TYR A 284 10.75 2.96 13.61
CA TYR A 284 10.99 1.66 12.97
C TYR A 284 11.15 1.77 11.44
N GLY A 285 11.19 2.99 10.90
CA GLY A 285 11.19 3.32 9.48
C GLY A 285 10.06 4.33 9.16
N ALA A 286 9.95 5.35 9.99
CA ALA A 286 8.86 6.30 9.97
C ALA A 286 8.78 7.08 8.65
N LYS A 287 7.60 7.08 8.03
CA LYS A 287 7.28 8.02 6.98
C LYS A 287 7.22 9.45 7.55
N GLN A 288 7.84 10.40 6.83
CA GLN A 288 7.84 11.79 7.26
C GLN A 288 6.43 12.37 7.41
N ASN A 289 5.49 11.92 6.56
CA ASN A 289 4.12 12.41 6.64
C ASN A 289 3.39 12.00 7.93
N ILE A 290 3.76 10.90 8.56
CA ILE A 290 3.27 10.53 9.91
C ILE A 290 3.70 11.59 10.93
N LEU A 291 4.98 11.98 10.91
CA LEU A 291 5.52 12.98 11.83
C LEU A 291 4.91 14.36 11.59
N ARG A 292 4.61 14.69 10.31
CA ARG A 292 3.88 15.92 9.93
C ARG A 292 2.46 15.92 10.48
N CYS A 293 1.72 14.79 10.34
CA CYS A 293 0.37 14.67 10.88
C CYS A 293 0.33 14.76 12.41
N LEU A 294 1.30 14.17 13.10
CA LEU A 294 1.44 14.35 14.56
C LEU A 294 1.69 15.80 14.95
N ALA A 295 2.58 16.48 14.23
CA ALA A 295 2.90 17.89 14.48
C ALA A 295 1.71 18.81 14.20
N ASP A 296 0.96 18.57 13.12
CA ASP A 296 -0.28 19.27 12.76
C ASP A 296 -1.37 19.08 13.81
N ALA A 297 -1.45 17.90 14.44
CA ALA A 297 -2.33 17.63 15.57
C ALA A 297 -1.87 18.28 16.90
N GLY A 298 -0.81 19.09 16.88
CA GLY A 298 -0.30 19.85 18.05
C GLY A 298 0.75 19.10 18.87
N CYS A 299 1.37 18.05 18.34
CA CYS A 299 2.40 17.30 19.05
C CYS A 299 3.80 17.93 18.89
N ASP A 300 4.55 18.06 20.00
CA ASP A 300 5.99 18.29 20.02
C ASP A 300 6.71 16.94 19.91
N VAL A 301 7.06 16.56 18.70
CA VAL A 301 7.54 15.22 18.40
C VAL A 301 9.05 15.11 18.59
N THR A 302 9.48 14.20 19.47
CA THR A 302 10.85 13.71 19.56
C THR A 302 10.93 12.32 18.97
N VAL A 303 11.74 12.13 17.94
CA VAL A 303 11.94 10.83 17.28
C VAL A 303 13.13 10.13 17.94
N VAL A 304 12.97 8.85 18.29
CA VAL A 304 14.00 8.03 18.92
C VAL A 304 14.26 6.77 18.09
N PRO A 305 15.48 6.17 18.15
CA PRO A 305 15.78 4.96 17.40
C PRO A 305 14.87 3.78 17.75
N ALA A 306 14.72 2.84 16.81
CA ALA A 306 13.95 1.60 16.98
C ALA A 306 14.36 0.79 18.21
N THR A 307 15.64 0.85 18.58
CA THR A 307 16.22 0.11 19.70
C THR A 307 16.16 0.84 21.04
N ALA A 308 15.48 2.02 21.10
CA ALA A 308 15.32 2.75 22.34
C ALA A 308 14.58 1.90 23.40
N THR A 309 15.10 1.87 24.62
CA THR A 309 14.48 1.17 25.74
C THR A 309 13.27 1.95 26.27
N ALA A 310 12.44 1.31 27.09
CA ALA A 310 11.35 2.02 27.78
C ALA A 310 11.87 3.18 28.64
N GLU A 311 13.04 3.02 29.29
CA GLU A 311 13.68 4.06 30.09
C GLU A 311 14.12 5.25 29.21
N ASP A 312 14.75 4.95 28.05
CA ASP A 312 15.13 6.02 27.08
C ASP A 312 13.91 6.80 26.62
N ILE A 313 12.83 6.10 26.22
CA ILE A 313 11.59 6.72 25.77
C ILE A 313 10.98 7.60 26.86
N LEU A 314 10.83 7.06 28.06
CA LEU A 314 10.20 7.74 29.20
C LEU A 314 11.05 8.88 29.78
N SER A 315 12.36 8.84 29.58
CA SER A 315 13.28 9.93 30.02
C SER A 315 12.97 11.28 29.38
N HIS A 316 12.34 11.27 28.20
CA HIS A 316 11.85 12.48 27.53
C HIS A 316 10.58 13.07 28.14
N ASN A 317 9.99 12.43 29.21
CA ASN A 317 8.75 12.83 29.85
C ASN A 317 7.61 13.01 28.84
N PRO A 318 7.29 12.01 28.00
CA PRO A 318 6.23 12.14 27.00
C PRO A 318 4.84 12.19 27.62
N ASP A 319 3.94 12.90 26.96
CA ASP A 319 2.51 12.84 27.21
C ASP A 319 1.87 11.61 26.54
N GLY A 320 2.45 11.17 25.40
CA GLY A 320 2.07 9.95 24.66
C GLY A 320 3.24 9.40 23.86
N VAL A 321 3.14 8.13 23.48
CA VAL A 321 4.17 7.43 22.68
C VAL A 321 3.56 6.95 21.37
N PHE A 322 4.26 7.19 20.30
CA PHE A 322 3.88 6.78 18.96
C PHE A 322 4.82 5.68 18.44
N LEU A 323 4.26 4.61 17.85
CA LEU A 323 5.00 3.51 17.25
C LEU A 323 4.85 3.60 15.73
N SER A 324 5.93 3.87 15.02
CA SER A 324 5.88 4.14 13.59
C SER A 324 5.66 2.88 12.74
N ASN A 325 5.36 3.09 11.46
CA ASN A 325 5.47 2.09 10.42
C ASN A 325 6.93 1.64 10.24
N GLY A 326 7.14 0.59 9.45
CA GLY A 326 8.47 0.10 9.12
C GLY A 326 8.46 -1.21 8.35
N PRO A 327 9.64 -1.65 7.88
CA PRO A 327 9.82 -2.88 7.12
C PRO A 327 10.14 -4.09 8.01
N GLY A 328 10.11 -5.27 7.38
CA GLY A 328 10.59 -6.51 7.95
C GLY A 328 9.54 -7.32 8.70
N ASP A 329 10.03 -8.31 9.42
CA ASP A 329 9.18 -9.21 10.22
C ASP A 329 8.96 -8.63 11.62
N PRO A 330 7.70 -8.39 12.05
CA PRO A 330 7.40 -7.88 13.38
C PRO A 330 7.90 -8.80 14.50
N ALA A 331 7.98 -10.12 14.28
CA ALA A 331 8.49 -11.04 15.28
C ALA A 331 10.02 -10.86 15.50
N ALA A 332 10.77 -10.59 14.42
CA ALA A 332 12.20 -10.32 14.51
C ALA A 332 12.47 -8.96 15.18
N THR A 333 11.77 -7.90 14.77
CA THR A 333 11.84 -6.57 15.39
C THR A 333 11.35 -6.61 16.84
N GLY A 334 10.36 -7.45 17.14
CA GLY A 334 9.76 -7.63 18.46
C GLY A 334 10.74 -8.06 19.56
N VAL A 335 11.87 -8.67 19.20
CA VAL A 335 12.88 -9.11 20.17
C VAL A 335 13.32 -7.97 21.12
N TYR A 336 13.48 -6.76 20.58
CA TYR A 336 13.83 -5.58 21.36
C TYR A 336 12.66 -4.60 21.55
N ALA A 337 11.75 -4.52 20.58
CA ALA A 337 10.67 -3.56 20.62
C ALA A 337 9.57 -3.96 21.63
N VAL A 338 9.24 -5.26 21.76
CA VAL A 338 8.19 -5.72 22.67
C VAL A 338 8.50 -5.38 24.13
N PRO A 339 9.70 -5.67 24.69
CA PRO A 339 10.01 -5.25 26.07
C PRO A 339 9.92 -3.73 26.28
N ALA A 340 10.37 -2.94 25.31
CA ALA A 340 10.28 -1.48 25.38
C ALA A 340 8.80 -1.00 25.39
N ILE A 341 7.97 -1.53 24.50
CA ILE A 341 6.55 -1.20 24.43
C ILE A 341 5.83 -1.64 25.72
N GLN A 342 6.12 -2.82 26.27
CA GLN A 342 5.55 -3.29 27.53
C GLN A 342 5.89 -2.36 28.70
N GLY A 343 7.14 -1.87 28.76
CA GLY A 343 7.54 -0.87 29.76
C GLY A 343 6.79 0.46 29.60
N VAL A 344 6.58 0.92 28.36
CA VAL A 344 5.75 2.11 28.09
C VAL A 344 4.29 1.88 28.50
N LEU A 345 3.69 0.74 28.15
CA LEU A 345 2.31 0.39 28.55
C LEU A 345 2.15 0.30 30.06
N ALA A 346 3.17 -0.17 30.79
CA ALA A 346 3.18 -0.24 32.25
C ALA A 346 3.20 1.16 32.89
N SER A 347 3.76 2.18 32.21
CA SER A 347 3.76 3.57 32.67
C SER A 347 2.37 4.24 32.58
N GLY A 348 1.40 3.61 31.88
CA GLY A 348 0.07 4.13 31.65
C GLY A 348 -0.01 5.23 30.59
N LYS A 349 1.05 5.57 29.90
CA LYS A 349 1.04 6.57 28.83
C LYS A 349 0.23 6.11 27.63
N PRO A 350 -0.53 7.02 26.96
CA PRO A 350 -1.19 6.72 25.70
C PRO A 350 -0.25 6.23 24.62
N VAL A 351 -0.64 5.17 23.91
CA VAL A 351 0.14 4.59 22.81
C VAL A 351 -0.70 4.51 21.55
N PHE A 352 -0.16 5.01 20.45
CA PHE A 352 -0.72 4.85 19.11
C PHE A 352 0.31 4.19 18.17
N GLY A 353 -0.10 3.13 17.45
CA GLY A 353 0.77 2.40 16.51
C GLY A 353 0.21 2.35 15.10
N ILE A 354 1.08 2.48 14.10
CA ILE A 354 0.75 2.40 12.67
C ILE A 354 1.57 1.29 12.01
N CYS A 355 0.91 0.41 11.24
CA CYS A 355 1.49 -0.64 10.39
C CYS A 355 2.41 -1.57 11.20
N LEU A 356 3.73 -1.49 11.09
CA LEU A 356 4.64 -2.27 11.94
C LEU A 356 4.42 -1.95 13.43
N GLY A 357 4.18 -0.68 13.78
CA GLY A 357 3.86 -0.28 15.15
C GLY A 357 2.56 -0.90 15.68
N HIS A 358 1.55 -1.14 14.82
CA HIS A 358 0.36 -1.91 15.16
C HIS A 358 0.71 -3.37 15.48
N GLN A 359 1.51 -4.02 14.64
CA GLN A 359 1.92 -5.40 14.82
C GLN A 359 2.76 -5.58 16.09
N LEU A 360 3.68 -4.65 16.36
CA LEU A 360 4.52 -4.65 17.56
C LEU A 360 3.69 -4.39 18.83
N LEU A 361 2.70 -3.51 18.77
CA LEU A 361 1.76 -3.30 19.89
C LEU A 361 0.95 -4.57 20.16
N ALA A 362 0.47 -5.26 19.13
CA ALA A 362 -0.23 -6.53 19.25
C ALA A 362 0.64 -7.60 19.94
N LEU A 363 1.90 -7.74 19.49
CA LEU A 363 2.87 -8.64 20.11
C LEU A 363 3.13 -8.28 21.58
N ALA A 364 3.28 -6.99 21.91
CA ALA A 364 3.52 -6.52 23.27
C ALA A 364 2.33 -6.76 24.19
N LEU A 365 1.10 -6.78 23.65
CA LEU A 365 -0.13 -7.15 24.36
C LEU A 365 -0.31 -8.67 24.46
N GLY A 366 0.48 -9.49 23.78
CA GLY A 366 0.47 -10.95 23.87
C GLY A 366 -0.20 -11.66 22.68
N ALA A 367 -0.57 -10.95 21.65
CA ALA A 367 -1.07 -11.53 20.38
C ALA A 367 0.07 -12.07 19.52
N LYS A 368 -0.29 -12.65 18.36
CA LYS A 368 0.66 -13.17 17.35
C LYS A 368 0.46 -12.48 16.02
N THR A 369 1.47 -12.54 15.19
CA THR A 369 1.44 -12.07 13.80
C THR A 369 1.72 -13.21 12.84
N TYR A 370 1.29 -13.06 11.59
CA TYR A 370 1.56 -14.03 10.51
C TYR A 370 1.84 -13.29 9.21
N LYS A 371 2.58 -13.95 8.31
CA LYS A 371 2.85 -13.42 6.97
C LYS A 371 1.65 -13.66 6.06
N LEU A 372 1.24 -12.63 5.34
CA LEU A 372 0.25 -12.72 4.27
C LEU A 372 0.91 -13.23 2.98
N ASP A 373 0.20 -14.04 2.21
CA ASP A 373 0.73 -14.59 0.95
C ASP A 373 1.19 -13.50 -0.04
N ARG A 374 0.45 -12.41 -0.16
CA ARG A 374 0.75 -11.31 -1.09
C ARG A 374 0.82 -9.93 -0.45
N GLY A 375 0.34 -9.79 0.79
CA GLY A 375 0.22 -8.51 1.49
C GLY A 375 -0.78 -7.54 0.86
N HIS A 376 -0.99 -6.40 1.53
CA HIS A 376 -1.86 -5.31 1.05
C HIS A 376 -1.00 -4.11 0.67
N ARG A 377 -1.11 -3.65 -0.59
CA ARG A 377 -0.35 -2.49 -1.09
C ARG A 377 -1.16 -1.70 -2.10
N GLY A 378 -1.37 -0.42 -1.80
CA GLY A 378 -2.14 0.49 -2.63
C GLY A 378 -2.95 1.49 -1.80
N ALA A 379 -3.57 2.45 -2.47
CA ALA A 379 -4.27 3.57 -1.84
C ALA A 379 -5.81 3.50 -2.00
N ASN A 380 -6.33 2.30 -2.22
CA ASN A 380 -7.76 2.07 -2.51
C ASN A 380 -8.34 0.88 -1.73
N GLN A 381 -7.87 0.67 -0.50
CA GLN A 381 -8.23 -0.46 0.35
C GLN A 381 -9.39 -0.06 1.27
N PRO A 382 -10.60 -0.64 1.11
CA PRO A 382 -11.72 -0.33 1.99
C PRO A 382 -11.58 -1.06 3.33
N VAL A 383 -11.63 -0.29 4.41
CA VAL A 383 -11.57 -0.78 5.80
C VAL A 383 -12.82 -0.33 6.54
N GLN A 384 -13.44 -1.23 7.27
CA GLN A 384 -14.56 -0.91 8.14
C GLN A 384 -14.07 -0.63 9.56
N ASP A 385 -14.41 0.54 10.08
CA ASP A 385 -14.36 0.82 11.53
C ASP A 385 -15.55 0.12 12.20
N LEU A 386 -15.26 -0.87 13.04
CA LEU A 386 -16.27 -1.67 13.74
C LEU A 386 -16.95 -0.93 14.89
N VAL A 387 -16.35 0.17 15.37
CA VAL A 387 -16.91 1.00 16.44
C VAL A 387 -17.98 1.94 15.89
N THR A 388 -17.71 2.59 14.76
CA THR A 388 -18.63 3.56 14.15
C THR A 388 -19.48 2.96 13.02
N GLY A 389 -19.08 1.81 12.49
CA GLY A 389 -19.69 1.18 11.31
C GLY A 389 -19.33 1.84 9.98
N ARG A 390 -18.50 2.88 9.98
CA ARG A 390 -18.06 3.59 8.76
C ARG A 390 -17.08 2.76 7.97
N VAL A 391 -17.09 2.97 6.65
CA VAL A 391 -16.07 2.45 5.74
C VAL A 391 -15.19 3.61 5.30
N GLU A 392 -13.90 3.43 5.46
CA GLU A 392 -12.86 4.37 5.03
C GLU A 392 -12.04 3.74 3.90
N ILE A 393 -11.64 4.55 2.94
CA ILE A 393 -10.68 4.12 1.92
C ILE A 393 -9.30 4.44 2.43
N THR A 394 -8.45 3.42 2.50
CA THR A 394 -7.15 3.51 3.17
C THR A 394 -5.98 3.27 2.22
N SER A 395 -4.82 3.79 2.60
CA SER A 395 -3.54 3.43 2.01
C SER A 395 -2.89 2.31 2.82
N GLN A 396 -2.37 1.30 2.15
CA GLN A 396 -1.76 0.15 2.81
C GLN A 396 -0.43 -0.24 2.17
N ASN A 397 0.50 -0.70 3.00
CA ASN A 397 1.77 -1.28 2.59
C ASN A 397 2.29 -2.22 3.68
N HIS A 398 1.76 -3.44 3.74
CA HIS A 398 2.21 -4.44 4.71
C HIS A 398 2.16 -5.86 4.15
N GLY A 399 3.07 -6.72 4.63
CA GLY A 399 3.14 -8.14 4.28
C GLY A 399 2.81 -9.05 5.46
N PHE A 400 2.59 -8.49 6.66
CA PHE A 400 2.22 -9.23 7.86
C PHE A 400 0.92 -8.67 8.42
N ALA A 401 0.19 -9.49 9.18
CA ALA A 401 -1.06 -9.11 9.87
C ALA A 401 -1.11 -9.70 11.27
N VAL A 402 -1.98 -9.14 12.12
CA VAL A 402 -2.27 -9.65 13.46
C VAL A 402 -3.27 -10.81 13.37
N ASP A 403 -2.98 -11.90 14.08
CA ASP A 403 -3.85 -13.06 14.17
C ASP A 403 -4.95 -12.82 15.22
N ASP A 404 -6.19 -12.64 14.76
CA ASP A 404 -7.37 -12.41 15.59
C ASP A 404 -7.57 -13.50 16.65
N ALA A 405 -7.30 -14.76 16.30
CA ALA A 405 -7.48 -15.89 17.21
C ALA A 405 -6.50 -15.86 18.40
N SER A 406 -5.42 -15.09 18.28
CA SER A 406 -4.40 -14.94 19.33
C SER A 406 -4.62 -13.76 20.26
N LEU A 407 -5.63 -12.90 20.01
CA LEU A 407 -5.88 -11.71 20.81
C LEU A 407 -6.23 -12.08 22.26
N PRO A 408 -5.52 -11.52 23.27
CA PRO A 408 -5.81 -11.80 24.66
C PRO A 408 -7.10 -11.06 25.13
N ALA A 409 -7.62 -11.47 26.27
CA ALA A 409 -8.71 -10.75 26.92
C ALA A 409 -8.35 -9.28 27.13
N GLY A 410 -9.31 -8.36 26.90
CA GLY A 410 -9.08 -6.92 26.98
C GLY A 410 -8.50 -6.28 25.71
N VAL A 411 -8.20 -7.04 24.66
CA VAL A 411 -7.83 -6.51 23.34
C VAL A 411 -8.94 -6.83 22.35
N THR A 412 -9.42 -5.79 21.66
CA THR A 412 -10.53 -5.92 20.70
C THR A 412 -10.11 -5.46 19.31
N VAL A 413 -10.62 -6.13 18.27
CA VAL A 413 -10.51 -5.68 16.88
C VAL A 413 -11.37 -4.44 16.68
N THR A 414 -10.81 -3.38 16.15
CA THR A 414 -11.51 -2.12 15.90
C THR A 414 -11.74 -1.84 14.42
N HIS A 415 -10.92 -2.40 13.55
CA HIS A 415 -10.99 -2.19 12.10
C HIS A 415 -10.79 -3.50 11.36
N ARG A 416 -11.43 -3.63 10.20
CA ARG A 416 -11.40 -4.86 9.38
C ARG A 416 -11.36 -4.55 7.89
N SER A 417 -10.47 -5.22 7.18
CA SER A 417 -10.42 -5.18 5.72
C SER A 417 -11.71 -5.74 5.12
N LEU A 418 -12.29 -5.04 4.16
CA LEU A 418 -13.46 -5.53 3.42
C LEU A 418 -13.07 -6.41 2.22
N PHE A 419 -11.79 -6.55 1.91
CA PHE A 419 -11.33 -7.42 0.84
C PHE A 419 -11.18 -8.88 1.31
N ASP A 420 -10.63 -9.11 2.49
CA ASP A 420 -10.29 -10.46 2.97
C ASP A 420 -10.63 -10.69 4.46
N GLY A 421 -11.14 -9.68 5.15
CA GLY A 421 -11.51 -9.78 6.55
C GLY A 421 -10.33 -9.77 7.52
N SER A 422 -9.11 -9.45 7.09
CA SER A 422 -7.95 -9.33 7.97
C SER A 422 -8.11 -8.22 9.01
N ASN A 423 -7.36 -8.34 10.11
CA ASN A 423 -7.31 -7.34 11.17
C ASN A 423 -6.63 -6.07 10.67
N GLU A 424 -7.32 -4.96 10.78
CA GLU A 424 -6.83 -3.64 10.38
C GLU A 424 -6.70 -2.67 11.54
N GLY A 425 -6.98 -3.11 12.78
CA GLY A 425 -6.80 -2.29 13.96
C GLY A 425 -7.25 -2.96 15.24
N ILE A 426 -6.58 -2.61 16.34
CA ILE A 426 -6.89 -3.08 17.69
C ILE A 426 -6.94 -1.93 18.69
N ALA A 427 -7.65 -2.16 19.80
CA ALA A 427 -7.58 -1.31 20.98
C ALA A 427 -7.57 -2.17 22.24
N SER A 428 -6.89 -1.68 23.28
CA SER A 428 -6.92 -2.29 24.61
C SER A 428 -7.94 -1.58 25.51
N SER A 429 -8.72 -2.35 26.27
CA SER A 429 -9.61 -1.82 27.33
C SER A 429 -8.86 -1.47 28.60
N ASP A 430 -7.72 -2.11 28.85
CA ASP A 430 -6.99 -2.05 30.13
C ASP A 430 -5.83 -1.06 30.10
N LYS A 431 -5.42 -0.69 28.89
CA LYS A 431 -4.32 0.25 28.64
C LYS A 431 -4.78 1.33 27.66
N PRO A 432 -4.33 2.58 27.80
CA PRO A 432 -4.67 3.63 26.84
C PRO A 432 -3.89 3.44 25.55
N ALA A 433 -4.23 2.38 24.79
CA ALA A 433 -3.51 2.00 23.57
C ALA A 433 -4.47 1.58 22.46
N PHE A 434 -4.19 2.06 21.26
CA PHE A 434 -4.84 1.61 20.02
C PHE A 434 -3.85 1.65 18.85
N SER A 435 -4.18 0.95 17.79
CA SER A 435 -3.36 0.94 16.59
C SER A 435 -4.15 0.56 15.35
N VAL A 436 -3.62 0.92 14.18
CA VAL A 436 -4.17 0.55 12.88
C VAL A 436 -3.09 -0.03 11.97
N GLN A 437 -3.48 -0.99 11.14
CA GLN A 437 -2.58 -1.67 10.20
C GLN A 437 -2.27 -0.81 8.97
N TYR A 438 -3.25 -0.03 8.52
CA TYR A 438 -3.15 0.86 7.38
C TYR A 438 -2.47 2.18 7.74
N HIS A 439 -2.27 3.03 6.73
CA HIS A 439 -1.56 4.30 6.81
C HIS A 439 -2.54 5.49 6.84
N PRO A 440 -2.96 5.98 8.02
CA PRO A 440 -3.90 7.11 8.12
C PRO A 440 -3.30 8.43 7.64
N GLU A 441 -1.97 8.53 7.58
CA GLU A 441 -1.24 9.68 7.05
C GLU A 441 -1.30 9.78 5.53
N ALA A 442 -1.77 8.72 4.83
CA ALA A 442 -1.75 8.61 3.37
C ALA A 442 -0.33 8.76 2.77
N SER A 443 -0.14 9.66 1.82
CA SER A 443 1.14 9.97 1.14
C SER A 443 1.85 8.74 0.55
N PRO A 444 1.32 8.21 -0.59
CA PRO A 444 0.09 8.66 -1.27
C PRO A 444 -1.17 8.05 -0.67
N GLY A 445 -2.32 8.67 -0.94
CA GLY A 445 -3.61 8.07 -0.64
C GLY A 445 -4.66 9.05 -0.14
N PRO A 446 -5.85 8.53 0.22
CA PRO A 446 -6.94 9.31 0.78
C PRO A 446 -6.68 9.69 2.25
N SER A 447 -7.29 10.78 2.69
CA SER A 447 -7.15 11.32 4.04
C SER A 447 -8.33 10.97 4.97
N ASP A 448 -9.13 9.98 4.62
CA ASP A 448 -10.34 9.58 5.37
C ASP A 448 -10.04 9.31 6.85
N SER A 449 -8.87 8.77 7.13
CA SER A 449 -8.46 8.30 8.46
C SER A 449 -7.59 9.29 9.25
N HIS A 450 -7.36 10.51 8.77
CA HIS A 450 -6.55 11.53 9.47
C HIS A 450 -7.08 11.82 10.89
N HIS A 451 -8.37 11.65 11.16
CA HIS A 451 -8.98 11.82 12.48
C HIS A 451 -8.32 10.96 13.58
N LEU A 452 -7.60 9.88 13.24
CA LEU A 452 -6.93 9.03 14.23
C LEU A 452 -5.79 9.74 14.96
N PHE A 453 -5.12 10.72 14.32
CA PHE A 453 -4.13 11.56 15.00
C PHE A 453 -4.78 12.43 16.09
N HIS A 454 -5.96 13.01 15.81
CA HIS A 454 -6.72 13.76 16.80
C HIS A 454 -7.29 12.84 17.91
N ARG A 455 -7.68 11.59 17.57
CA ARG A 455 -8.06 10.60 18.57
C ARG A 455 -6.92 10.33 19.55
N PHE A 456 -5.68 10.21 19.07
CA PHE A 456 -4.51 10.03 19.90
C PHE A 456 -4.27 11.24 20.83
N VAL A 457 -4.37 12.47 20.32
CA VAL A 457 -4.29 13.70 21.12
C VAL A 457 -5.40 13.73 22.18
N GLY A 458 -6.65 13.40 21.83
CA GLY A 458 -7.74 13.34 22.79
C GLY A 458 -7.49 12.34 23.93
N MET A 459 -6.80 11.21 23.66
CA MET A 459 -6.38 10.29 24.72
C MET A 459 -5.31 10.90 25.63
N ILE A 460 -4.39 11.68 25.09
CA ILE A 460 -3.37 12.40 25.87
C ILE A 460 -4.06 13.44 26.77
N GLU A 461 -5.01 14.20 26.24
CA GLU A 461 -5.74 15.23 26.99
C GLU A 461 -6.57 14.62 28.13
N ALA A 462 -7.25 13.51 27.85
CA ALA A 462 -8.05 12.80 28.87
C ALA A 462 -7.23 12.29 30.07
N GLN A 463 -5.92 12.13 29.91
CA GLN A 463 -5.03 11.75 31.02
C GLN A 463 -4.48 12.94 31.81
N LYS A 464 -4.50 14.14 31.23
CA LYS A 464 -4.00 15.36 31.89
C LYS A 464 -5.08 16.04 32.75
N GLY A 465 -6.35 15.82 32.42
CA GLY A 465 -7.50 16.38 33.16
C GLY A 465 -7.99 15.48 34.24
#